data_09e55478d131277bd0217bfbbab46400
#
_entry.id   09e55478d131277bd0217bfbbab46400
#
_cell.length_a   1.000
_cell.length_b   1.000
_cell.length_c   1.000
_cell.angle_alpha   90.00
_cell.angle_beta   90.00
_cell.angle_gamma   90.00
#
_symmetry.space_group_name_H-M   'P 1'
#
loop_
_entity.id
_entity.type
_entity.pdbx_description
1 polymer ?
#
loop_
_entity_poly.entity_id
_entity_poly.type
_entity_poly.pdbx_seq_one_letter_code
_entity_poly.pdbx_strand_id
1 'polypeptide(L)'
;CIHSFPTRRSSDLTEAEVAITDIVSRGKLPIVVGGTGLYLQSLLEGYHLGGQVDQEHVLAYLSELEQLSDQELFEKIDRLGIEIKEINRRRAIRALELHRFSENLENTETTYDPYLIGLDDERSLIYNRINTRVDKMVELGLLEEAKWLYDNYPNAQSARGIGYKELFPYFSGNQSLDEALEKLKQNTRRFAKRQLTWFRNRMTVKFYQISSPEYPENVVQDLELFLNEREGEKVGQS
;
A
#
# COMPACT_ATOMS: atom_id res chain seq x y z
N CYS A 1 17.74 5.30 -9.89
CA CYS A 1 17.37 3.90 -10.20
C CYS A 1 15.91 3.83 -10.55
N ILE A 2 15.62 3.66 -11.85
CA ILE A 2 14.28 3.39 -12.37
C ILE A 2 14.05 1.90 -12.09
N HIS A 3 13.30 1.55 -11.04
CA HIS A 3 12.98 0.15 -10.78
C HIS A 3 11.47 -0.02 -10.69
N SER A 4 11.03 -0.91 -11.54
CA SER A 4 9.68 -1.36 -11.82
C SER A 4 8.93 -1.90 -10.60
N PHE A 5 7.65 -1.70 -10.64
CA PHE A 5 6.66 -1.94 -9.60
C PHE A 5 6.51 -3.38 -9.04
N PRO A 6 6.74 -4.47 -9.78
CA PRO A 6 6.48 -5.82 -9.25
C PRO A 6 7.55 -6.34 -8.30
N THR A 7 8.81 -6.07 -8.61
CA THR A 7 9.96 -6.65 -7.92
C THR A 7 10.20 -6.10 -6.52
N ARG A 8 9.89 -4.82 -6.30
CA ARG A 8 10.04 -4.18 -5.00
C ARG A 8 9.06 -4.71 -3.96
N ARG A 9 7.83 -5.10 -4.39
CA ARG A 9 6.81 -5.62 -3.47
C ARG A 9 7.13 -7.02 -2.95
N SER A 10 7.70 -7.88 -3.76
CA SER A 10 8.10 -9.22 -3.31
C SER A 10 9.32 -9.15 -2.37
N SER A 11 10.31 -8.30 -2.66
CA SER A 11 11.45 -8.08 -1.76
C SER A 11 10.99 -7.48 -0.42
N ASP A 12 10.09 -6.49 -0.45
CA ASP A 12 9.56 -5.88 0.76
C ASP A 12 8.79 -6.89 1.64
N LEU A 13 8.05 -7.85 1.04
CA LEU A 13 7.37 -8.92 1.78
C LEU A 13 8.38 -9.87 2.42
N THR A 14 9.38 -10.32 1.68
CA THR A 14 10.43 -11.19 2.20
C THR A 14 11.20 -10.52 3.36
N GLU A 15 11.51 -9.23 3.23
CA GLU A 15 12.15 -8.48 4.32
C GLU A 15 11.25 -8.40 5.57
N ALA A 16 9.94 -8.22 5.39
CA ALA A 16 8.99 -8.21 6.50
C ALA A 16 8.89 -9.60 7.17
N GLU A 17 8.86 -10.68 6.41
CA GLU A 17 8.85 -12.06 6.92
C GLU A 17 10.13 -12.38 7.71
N VAL A 18 11.28 -11.99 7.20
CA VAL A 18 12.57 -12.12 7.90
C VAL A 18 12.56 -11.34 9.21
N ALA A 19 12.07 -10.09 9.20
CA ALA A 19 11.97 -9.27 10.39
C ALA A 19 11.02 -9.86 11.44
N ILE A 20 9.86 -10.37 11.02
CA ILE A 20 8.90 -11.04 11.91
C ILE A 20 9.55 -12.27 12.54
N THR A 21 10.21 -13.10 11.74
CA THR A 21 10.88 -14.33 12.20
C THR A 21 11.98 -14.01 13.23
N ASP A 22 12.79 -12.99 12.98
CA ASP A 22 13.82 -12.53 13.92
C ASP A 22 13.21 -12.03 15.25
N ILE A 23 12.15 -11.22 15.19
CA ILE A 23 11.47 -10.71 16.39
C ILE A 23 10.90 -11.86 17.22
N VAL A 24 10.23 -12.81 16.59
CA VAL A 24 9.65 -13.99 17.24
C VAL A 24 10.74 -14.87 17.85
N SER A 25 11.86 -15.10 17.14
CA SER A 25 12.99 -15.90 17.65
C SER A 25 13.59 -15.35 18.94
N ARG A 26 13.45 -14.04 19.16
CA ARG A 26 13.86 -13.35 20.39
C ARG A 26 12.78 -13.34 21.48
N GLY A 27 11.69 -14.08 21.31
CA GLY A 27 10.56 -14.14 22.26
C GLY A 27 9.79 -12.82 22.35
N LYS A 28 9.77 -12.03 21.28
CA LYS A 28 9.10 -10.73 21.22
C LYS A 28 7.86 -10.80 20.32
N LEU A 29 6.87 -9.96 20.61
CA LEU A 29 5.69 -9.79 19.78
C LEU A 29 6.02 -8.86 18.58
N PRO A 30 5.87 -9.32 17.33
CA PRO A 30 6.04 -8.45 16.17
C PRO A 30 4.86 -7.50 16.01
N ILE A 31 5.12 -6.24 15.75
CA ILE A 31 4.11 -5.22 15.46
C ILE A 31 4.36 -4.68 14.06
N VAL A 32 3.37 -4.87 13.17
CA VAL A 32 3.40 -4.36 11.79
C VAL A 32 2.53 -3.11 11.71
N VAL A 33 3.12 -1.99 11.30
CA VAL A 33 2.42 -0.70 11.18
C VAL A 33 2.40 -0.26 9.72
N GLY A 34 1.22 0.04 9.21
CA GLY A 34 1.09 0.51 7.82
C GLY A 34 -0.34 0.78 7.39
N GLY A 35 -0.50 1.30 6.18
CA GLY A 35 -1.81 1.64 5.61
C GLY A 35 -2.00 1.13 4.17
N THR A 36 -1.07 0.33 3.65
CA THR A 36 -1.18 -0.28 2.32
C THR A 36 -1.88 -1.63 2.44
N GLY A 37 -3.23 -1.61 2.29
CA GLY A 37 -4.06 -2.79 2.54
C GLY A 37 -3.63 -4.03 1.74
N LEU A 38 -3.33 -3.88 0.44
CA LEU A 38 -2.89 -5.02 -0.38
C LEU A 38 -1.57 -5.63 0.13
N TYR A 39 -0.65 -4.82 0.65
CA TYR A 39 0.61 -5.31 1.21
C TYR A 39 0.37 -6.13 2.49
N LEU A 40 -0.43 -5.58 3.40
CA LEU A 40 -0.78 -6.29 4.64
C LEU A 40 -1.56 -7.57 4.36
N GLN A 41 -2.50 -7.54 3.43
CA GLN A 41 -3.23 -8.73 3.02
C GLN A 41 -2.30 -9.81 2.43
N SER A 42 -1.35 -9.40 1.58
CA SER A 42 -0.38 -10.34 1.02
C SER A 42 0.52 -10.96 2.09
N LEU A 43 0.98 -10.17 3.04
CA LEU A 43 1.80 -10.65 4.16
C LEU A 43 1.04 -11.62 5.07
N LEU A 44 -0.23 -11.31 5.37
CA LEU A 44 -1.01 -12.05 6.37
C LEU A 44 -1.82 -13.21 5.80
N GLU A 45 -2.20 -13.16 4.53
CA GLU A 45 -3.02 -14.18 3.86
C GLU A 45 -2.23 -14.97 2.80
N GLY A 46 -0.91 -14.72 2.66
CA GLY A 46 -0.06 -15.44 1.71
C GLY A 46 -0.40 -15.16 0.25
N TYR A 47 -0.97 -14.01 -0.05
CA TYR A 47 -1.26 -13.62 -1.42
C TYR A 47 0.02 -13.40 -2.22
N HIS A 48 0.25 -14.22 -3.23
CA HIS A 48 1.36 -14.02 -4.16
C HIS A 48 1.17 -12.75 -5.00
N LEU A 49 2.07 -11.81 -4.83
CA LEU A 49 2.10 -10.57 -5.64
C LEU A 49 2.82 -10.73 -7.00
N GLY A 50 3.18 -11.92 -7.38
CA GLY A 50 3.93 -12.30 -8.57
C GLY A 50 5.10 -13.23 -8.18
N GLY A 51 5.38 -14.24 -9.02
CA GLY A 51 6.29 -15.33 -8.68
C GLY A 51 7.76 -14.92 -8.53
N GLN A 52 8.56 -15.87 -8.02
CA GLN A 52 10.03 -15.85 -8.08
C GLN A 52 10.48 -16.10 -9.54
N VAL A 53 10.18 -15.18 -10.43
CA VAL A 53 10.66 -15.22 -11.81
C VAL A 53 11.89 -14.33 -11.90
N ASP A 54 12.82 -14.73 -12.75
CA ASP A 54 14.01 -13.92 -13.07
C ASP A 54 13.58 -12.48 -13.37
N GLN A 55 14.00 -11.57 -12.51
CA GLN A 55 13.63 -10.16 -12.54
C GLN A 55 13.96 -9.50 -13.88
N GLU A 56 15.02 -9.94 -14.53
CA GLU A 56 15.47 -9.39 -15.81
C GLU A 56 14.46 -9.72 -16.92
N HIS A 57 13.93 -10.93 -16.95
CA HIS A 57 12.92 -11.34 -17.92
C HIS A 57 11.56 -10.61 -17.69
N VAL A 58 11.17 -10.40 -16.43
CA VAL A 58 9.95 -9.63 -16.12
C VAL A 58 10.09 -8.18 -16.55
N LEU A 59 11.23 -7.55 -16.27
CA LEU A 59 11.52 -6.18 -16.66
C LEU A 59 11.56 -5.98 -18.16
N ALA A 60 12.20 -6.89 -18.89
CA ALA A 60 12.24 -6.87 -20.34
C ALA A 60 10.83 -6.95 -20.94
N TYR A 61 9.99 -7.86 -20.43
CA TYR A 61 8.61 -8.01 -20.89
C TYR A 61 7.74 -6.79 -20.57
N LEU A 62 7.86 -6.22 -19.38
CA LEU A 62 7.14 -5.00 -19.04
C LEU A 62 7.55 -3.83 -19.91
N SER A 63 8.85 -3.69 -20.21
CA SER A 63 9.33 -2.67 -21.15
C SER A 63 8.77 -2.85 -22.56
N GLU A 64 8.65 -4.10 -23.03
CA GLU A 64 7.98 -4.43 -24.31
C GLU A 64 6.51 -4.01 -24.28
N LEU A 65 5.77 -4.35 -23.21
CA LEU A 65 4.36 -3.99 -23.09
C LEU A 65 4.13 -2.47 -22.99
N GLU A 66 5.04 -1.74 -22.34
CA GLU A 66 4.97 -0.29 -22.25
C GLU A 66 5.14 0.43 -23.60
N GLN A 67 5.76 -0.22 -24.59
CA GLN A 67 5.90 0.32 -25.94
C GLN A 67 4.64 0.12 -26.82
N LEU A 68 3.77 -0.82 -26.46
CA LEU A 68 2.54 -1.09 -27.18
C LEU A 68 1.49 0.02 -26.96
N SER A 69 0.67 0.28 -27.96
CA SER A 69 -0.53 1.11 -27.84
C SER A 69 -1.58 0.43 -26.95
N ASP A 70 -2.56 1.21 -26.47
CA ASP A 70 -3.68 0.66 -25.70
C ASP A 70 -4.48 -0.37 -26.51
N GLN A 71 -4.65 -0.12 -27.81
CA GLN A 71 -5.35 -1.04 -28.70
C GLN A 71 -4.61 -2.38 -28.80
N GLU A 72 -3.31 -2.39 -29.05
CA GLU A 72 -2.50 -3.61 -29.14
C GLU A 72 -2.49 -4.40 -27.83
N LEU A 73 -2.47 -3.70 -26.69
CA LEU A 73 -2.57 -4.34 -25.37
C LEU A 73 -3.93 -5.02 -25.18
N PHE A 74 -5.02 -4.36 -25.57
CA PHE A 74 -6.37 -4.91 -25.41
C PHE A 74 -6.63 -6.07 -26.36
N GLU A 75 -6.16 -5.98 -27.61
CA GLU A 75 -6.20 -7.12 -28.56
C GLU A 75 -5.41 -8.33 -28.06
N LYS A 76 -4.30 -8.10 -27.35
CA LYS A 76 -3.50 -9.17 -26.74
C LYS A 76 -4.23 -9.83 -25.57
N ILE A 77 -4.95 -9.05 -24.75
CA ILE A 77 -5.81 -9.52 -23.67
C ILE A 77 -6.95 -10.40 -24.23
N ASP A 78 -7.66 -9.91 -25.25
CA ASP A 78 -8.77 -10.63 -25.88
C ASP A 78 -8.30 -11.96 -26.52
N ARG A 79 -7.16 -11.92 -27.21
CA ARG A 79 -6.56 -13.12 -27.85
C ARG A 79 -6.17 -14.20 -26.85
N LEU A 80 -5.81 -13.82 -25.63
CA LEU A 80 -5.47 -14.74 -24.54
C LEU A 80 -6.68 -15.15 -23.69
N GLY A 81 -7.88 -14.62 -23.99
CA GLY A 81 -9.10 -14.93 -23.24
C GLY A 81 -9.09 -14.43 -21.80
N ILE A 82 -8.34 -13.36 -21.50
CA ILE A 82 -8.21 -12.83 -20.15
C ILE A 82 -9.39 -11.90 -19.85
N GLU A 83 -10.23 -12.25 -18.88
CA GLU A 83 -11.35 -11.41 -18.48
C GLU A 83 -10.94 -10.30 -17.51
N ILE A 84 -11.20 -9.03 -17.89
CA ILE A 84 -10.98 -7.84 -17.07
C ILE A 84 -12.27 -7.02 -17.00
N LYS A 85 -12.87 -6.87 -15.82
CA LYS A 85 -14.17 -6.15 -15.62
C LYS A 85 -14.17 -4.71 -16.13
N GLU A 86 -13.07 -4.00 -15.98
CA GLU A 86 -12.88 -2.62 -16.47
C GLU A 86 -11.47 -2.52 -17.00
N ILE A 87 -11.30 -2.72 -18.31
CA ILE A 87 -9.98 -2.70 -18.92
C ILE A 87 -9.44 -1.27 -18.99
N ASN A 88 -8.18 -1.12 -18.62
CA ASN A 88 -7.36 0.06 -18.89
C ASN A 88 -5.90 -0.39 -19.04
N ARG A 89 -5.05 0.50 -19.60
CA ARG A 89 -3.66 0.20 -19.87
C ARG A 89 -2.94 -0.51 -18.71
N ARG A 90 -3.03 0.04 -17.50
CA ARG A 90 -2.36 -0.51 -16.32
C ARG A 90 -2.88 -1.91 -15.95
N ARG A 91 -4.20 -2.13 -16.03
CA ARG A 91 -4.80 -3.43 -15.74
C ARG A 91 -4.44 -4.45 -16.83
N ALA A 92 -4.40 -4.04 -18.09
CA ALA A 92 -4.00 -4.88 -19.22
C ALA A 92 -2.55 -5.34 -19.07
N ILE A 93 -1.60 -4.42 -18.84
CA ILE A 93 -0.18 -4.76 -18.62
C ILE A 93 -0.04 -5.72 -17.45
N ARG A 94 -0.72 -5.46 -16.32
CA ARG A 94 -0.65 -6.34 -15.14
C ARG A 94 -1.24 -7.72 -15.39
N ALA A 95 -2.33 -7.82 -16.13
CA ALA A 95 -2.94 -9.09 -16.46
C ALA A 95 -2.06 -9.92 -17.41
N LEU A 96 -1.42 -9.28 -18.39
CA LEU A 96 -0.45 -9.93 -19.29
C LEU A 96 0.81 -10.39 -18.54
N GLU A 97 1.31 -9.59 -17.62
CA GLU A 97 2.42 -9.96 -16.73
C GLU A 97 2.06 -11.20 -15.89
N LEU A 98 0.91 -11.17 -15.22
CA LEU A 98 0.43 -12.29 -14.43
C LEU A 98 0.22 -13.53 -15.31
N HIS A 99 -0.42 -13.41 -16.47
CA HIS A 99 -0.65 -14.53 -17.37
C HIS A 99 0.66 -15.19 -17.82
N ARG A 100 1.71 -14.41 -18.06
CA ARG A 100 3.01 -14.93 -18.52
C ARG A 100 3.87 -15.55 -17.42
N PHE A 101 3.81 -14.99 -16.20
CA PHE A 101 4.74 -15.31 -15.14
C PHE A 101 4.10 -15.93 -13.89
N SER A 102 2.78 -16.16 -13.88
CA SER A 102 2.05 -16.74 -12.76
C SER A 102 1.71 -18.22 -12.94
N GLU A 103 2.58 -18.98 -13.59
CA GLU A 103 2.41 -20.43 -13.64
C GLU A 103 2.47 -20.99 -12.20
N ASN A 104 1.34 -21.50 -11.69
CA ASN A 104 1.17 -22.16 -10.39
C ASN A 104 1.39 -21.29 -9.13
N LEU A 105 0.88 -20.07 -9.11
CA LEU A 105 0.82 -19.31 -7.87
C LEU A 105 -0.38 -19.75 -7.02
N GLU A 106 -0.23 -20.82 -6.30
CA GLU A 106 -1.11 -21.12 -5.16
C GLU A 106 -0.77 -20.12 -4.02
N ASN A 107 -1.82 -19.57 -3.39
CA ASN A 107 -1.61 -18.79 -2.17
C ASN A 107 -0.96 -19.69 -1.13
N THR A 108 0.14 -19.26 -0.54
CA THR A 108 0.75 -19.98 0.57
C THR A 108 -0.12 -19.79 1.81
N GLU A 109 -0.51 -20.87 2.45
CA GLU A 109 -1.13 -20.75 3.77
C GLU A 109 -0.15 -20.07 4.72
N THR A 110 -0.57 -18.95 5.31
CA THR A 110 0.24 -18.29 6.33
C THR A 110 -0.10 -18.88 7.69
N THR A 111 0.92 -19.00 8.52
CA THR A 111 0.78 -19.47 9.91
C THR A 111 0.58 -18.31 10.89
N TYR A 112 0.39 -17.09 10.39
CA TYR A 112 0.18 -15.93 11.24
C TYR A 112 -1.26 -15.90 11.77
N ASP A 113 -1.39 -15.58 13.06
CA ASP A 113 -2.66 -15.31 13.71
C ASP A 113 -2.66 -13.83 14.16
N PRO A 114 -3.01 -12.90 13.27
CA PRO A 114 -2.88 -11.48 13.51
C PRO A 114 -4.08 -10.90 14.26
N TYR A 115 -3.83 -10.04 15.25
CA TYR A 115 -4.82 -9.12 15.77
C TYR A 115 -4.78 -7.80 15.00
N LEU A 116 -5.81 -7.51 14.22
CA LEU A 116 -5.83 -6.35 13.33
C LEU A 116 -6.53 -5.16 13.98
N ILE A 117 -5.74 -4.13 14.26
CA ILE A 117 -6.18 -2.87 14.87
C ILE A 117 -6.31 -1.80 13.79
N GLY A 118 -7.50 -1.30 13.59
CA GLY A 118 -7.78 -0.14 12.74
C GLY A 118 -7.99 1.11 13.57
N LEU A 119 -7.32 2.19 13.23
CA LEU A 119 -7.54 3.50 13.85
C LEU A 119 -8.48 4.32 12.97
N ASP A 120 -9.56 4.79 13.55
CA ASP A 120 -10.59 5.59 12.87
C ASP A 120 -11.01 6.77 13.75
N ASP A 121 -11.83 7.65 13.17
CA ASP A 121 -12.44 8.75 13.90
C ASP A 121 -13.61 9.33 13.10
N GLU A 122 -14.31 10.31 13.68
CA GLU A 122 -15.24 11.11 12.90
C GLU A 122 -14.55 11.75 11.70
N ARG A 123 -15.26 11.75 10.57
CA ARG A 123 -14.73 12.23 9.30
C ARG A 123 -14.18 13.65 9.35
N SER A 124 -14.83 14.52 10.10
CA SER A 124 -14.43 15.90 10.33
C SER A 124 -13.07 15.98 11.03
N LEU A 125 -12.85 15.15 12.05
CA LEU A 125 -11.61 15.09 12.82
C LEU A 125 -10.46 14.54 11.98
N ILE A 126 -10.70 13.46 11.22
CA ILE A 126 -9.70 12.92 10.28
C ILE A 126 -9.30 13.99 9.26
N TYR A 127 -10.26 14.71 8.68
CA TYR A 127 -9.97 15.73 7.69
C TYR A 127 -9.20 16.92 8.27
N ASN A 128 -9.52 17.36 9.47
CA ASN A 128 -8.77 18.39 10.16
C ASN A 128 -7.32 17.97 10.43
N ARG A 129 -7.10 16.74 10.92
CA ARG A 129 -5.74 16.20 11.13
C ARG A 129 -4.95 16.15 9.83
N ILE A 130 -5.58 15.72 8.71
CA ILE A 130 -4.95 15.69 7.40
C ILE A 130 -4.57 17.11 6.95
N ASN A 131 -5.47 18.06 7.05
CA ASN A 131 -5.22 19.44 6.64
C ASN A 131 -4.08 20.05 7.44
N THR A 132 -4.14 19.96 8.77
CA THR A 132 -3.08 20.45 9.67
C THR A 132 -1.73 19.76 9.40
N ARG A 133 -1.75 18.47 9.07
CA ARG A 133 -0.51 17.76 8.70
C ARG A 133 0.09 18.30 7.42
N VAL A 134 -0.70 18.59 6.40
CA VAL A 134 -0.22 19.18 5.14
C VAL A 134 0.39 20.56 5.41
N ASP A 135 -0.28 21.41 6.22
CA ASP A 135 0.24 22.71 6.56
C ASP A 135 1.60 22.61 7.29
N LYS A 136 1.72 21.70 8.26
CA LYS A 136 2.99 21.40 8.92
C LYS A 136 4.07 20.86 7.98
N MET A 137 3.72 20.03 7.01
CA MET A 137 4.69 19.56 6.01
C MET A 137 5.25 20.70 5.18
N VAL A 138 4.43 21.69 4.83
CA VAL A 138 4.89 22.90 4.14
C VAL A 138 5.85 23.69 5.02
N GLU A 139 5.52 23.92 6.29
CA GLU A 139 6.38 24.59 7.27
C GLU A 139 7.73 23.88 7.46
N LEU A 140 7.75 22.56 7.31
CA LEU A 140 8.94 21.69 7.48
C LEU A 140 9.75 21.52 6.18
N GLY A 141 9.42 22.20 5.09
CA GLY A 141 10.23 22.21 3.88
C GLY A 141 9.71 21.31 2.75
N LEU A 142 8.42 20.94 2.75
CA LEU A 142 7.83 20.16 1.65
C LEU A 142 8.01 20.83 0.29
N LEU A 143 7.96 22.17 0.22
CA LEU A 143 8.07 22.88 -1.05
C LEU A 143 9.48 22.76 -1.63
N GLU A 144 10.49 22.90 -0.81
CA GLU A 144 11.90 22.78 -1.19
C GLU A 144 12.23 21.37 -1.65
N GLU A 145 11.76 20.36 -0.90
CA GLU A 145 11.94 18.96 -1.25
C GLU A 145 11.24 18.62 -2.58
N ALA A 146 9.98 19.03 -2.74
CA ALA A 146 9.21 18.80 -3.96
C ALA A 146 9.81 19.55 -5.17
N LYS A 147 10.33 20.75 -4.97
CA LYS A 147 11.00 21.54 -6.02
C LYS A 147 12.30 20.85 -6.46
N TRP A 148 13.10 20.38 -5.51
CA TRP A 148 14.30 19.61 -5.81
C TRP A 148 13.97 18.36 -6.63
N LEU A 149 12.91 17.62 -6.27
CA LEU A 149 12.47 16.45 -7.00
C LEU A 149 11.98 16.78 -8.40
N TYR A 150 11.24 17.90 -8.55
CA TYR A 150 10.77 18.42 -9.83
C TYR A 150 11.93 18.77 -10.77
N ASP A 151 12.96 19.44 -10.26
CA ASP A 151 14.10 19.91 -11.07
C ASP A 151 15.05 18.78 -11.47
N ASN A 152 15.24 17.79 -10.59
CA ASN A 152 16.27 16.76 -10.80
C ASN A 152 15.69 15.41 -11.28
N TYR A 153 14.47 15.05 -10.85
CA TYR A 153 13.90 13.72 -11.09
C TYR A 153 12.39 13.74 -11.38
N PRO A 154 11.90 14.56 -12.34
CA PRO A 154 10.45 14.76 -12.56
C PRO A 154 9.73 13.47 -12.98
N ASN A 155 10.44 12.52 -13.59
CA ASN A 155 9.89 11.26 -14.06
C ASN A 155 10.07 10.10 -13.07
N ALA A 156 10.71 10.33 -11.93
CA ALA A 156 10.90 9.31 -10.91
C ALA A 156 9.55 8.83 -10.36
N GLN A 157 9.52 7.58 -9.89
CA GLN A 157 8.32 7.03 -9.29
C GLN A 157 7.88 7.82 -8.05
N SER A 158 8.81 8.30 -7.23
CA SER A 158 8.56 9.16 -6.07
C SER A 158 7.80 10.43 -6.44
N ALA A 159 8.10 11.02 -7.62
CA ALA A 159 7.43 12.21 -8.14
C ALA A 159 5.92 12.02 -8.37
N ARG A 160 5.46 10.77 -8.53
CA ARG A 160 4.03 10.42 -8.68
C ARG A 160 3.31 10.27 -7.33
N GLY A 161 4.01 10.36 -6.22
CA GLY A 161 3.45 10.30 -4.87
C GLY A 161 2.53 11.47 -4.56
N ILE A 162 1.58 11.25 -3.65
CA ILE A 162 0.78 12.34 -3.07
C ILE A 162 1.74 13.23 -2.28
N GLY A 163 1.67 14.53 -2.51
CA GLY A 163 2.57 15.53 -1.94
C GLY A 163 3.43 16.17 -3.01
N TYR A 164 4.00 15.41 -3.92
CA TYR A 164 4.87 15.96 -4.96
C TYR A 164 4.11 16.28 -6.25
N LYS A 165 3.35 15.33 -6.77
CA LYS A 165 2.64 15.51 -8.05
C LYS A 165 1.64 16.66 -8.05
N GLU A 166 1.08 17.03 -6.91
CA GLU A 166 0.15 18.15 -6.76
C GLU A 166 0.85 19.50 -6.82
N LEU A 167 2.15 19.55 -6.46
CA LEU A 167 2.97 20.76 -6.47
C LEU A 167 3.66 21.02 -7.82
N PHE A 168 3.80 20.02 -8.69
CA PHE A 168 4.45 20.15 -9.98
C PHE A 168 3.79 21.19 -10.89
N PRO A 169 2.44 21.28 -11.02
CA PRO A 169 1.79 22.33 -11.77
C PRO A 169 2.05 23.75 -11.22
N TYR A 170 2.25 23.90 -9.91
CA TYR A 170 2.70 25.18 -9.32
C TYR A 170 4.12 25.54 -9.77
N PHE A 171 5.06 24.60 -9.74
CA PHE A 171 6.44 24.86 -10.18
C PHE A 171 6.55 25.16 -11.67
N SER A 172 5.62 24.65 -12.50
CA SER A 172 5.54 24.95 -13.92
C SER A 172 4.74 26.24 -14.23
N GLY A 173 4.22 26.94 -13.22
CA GLY A 173 3.45 28.18 -13.38
C GLY A 173 2.01 27.99 -13.86
N ASN A 174 1.49 26.75 -13.85
CA ASN A 174 0.14 26.43 -14.36
C ASN A 174 -0.97 26.55 -13.29
N GLN A 175 -0.61 26.75 -12.03
CA GLN A 175 -1.56 26.97 -10.93
C GLN A 175 -0.89 27.73 -9.78
N SER A 176 -1.70 28.31 -8.89
CA SER A 176 -1.22 28.94 -7.67
C SER A 176 -0.78 27.91 -6.61
N LEU A 177 0.00 28.35 -5.62
CA LEU A 177 0.38 27.51 -4.48
C LEU A 177 -0.84 27.08 -3.67
N ASP A 178 -1.79 27.98 -3.43
CA ASP A 178 -3.01 27.69 -2.67
C ASP A 178 -3.83 26.59 -3.33
N GLU A 179 -4.00 26.63 -4.66
CA GLU A 179 -4.68 25.59 -5.42
C GLU A 179 -3.96 24.24 -5.34
N ALA A 180 -2.62 24.25 -5.40
CA ALA A 180 -1.81 23.05 -5.28
C ALA A 180 -1.97 22.41 -3.88
N LEU A 181 -1.91 23.22 -2.83
CA LEU A 181 -2.08 22.76 -1.44
C LEU A 181 -3.49 22.25 -1.16
N GLU A 182 -4.53 22.93 -1.66
CA GLU A 182 -5.90 22.43 -1.53
C GLU A 182 -6.09 21.12 -2.29
N LYS A 183 -5.49 20.96 -3.45
CA LYS A 183 -5.49 19.72 -4.19
C LYS A 183 -4.78 18.60 -3.44
N LEU A 184 -3.66 18.88 -2.82
CA LEU A 184 -2.92 17.96 -1.97
C LEU A 184 -3.76 17.50 -0.79
N LYS A 185 -4.38 18.44 -0.04
CA LYS A 185 -5.29 18.13 1.07
C LYS A 185 -6.44 17.24 0.60
N GLN A 186 -7.08 17.59 -0.51
CA GLN A 186 -8.19 16.82 -1.10
C GLN A 186 -7.76 15.39 -1.46
N ASN A 187 -6.63 15.21 -2.14
CA ASN A 187 -6.14 13.92 -2.56
C ASN A 187 -5.73 13.05 -1.36
N THR A 188 -5.17 13.65 -0.31
CA THR A 188 -4.84 12.97 0.94
C THR A 188 -6.11 12.49 1.66
N ARG A 189 -7.16 13.33 1.74
CA ARG A 189 -8.47 12.92 2.28
C ARG A 189 -9.09 11.75 1.49
N ARG A 190 -9.01 11.81 0.16
CA ARG A 190 -9.46 10.70 -0.71
C ARG A 190 -8.65 9.42 -0.51
N PHE A 191 -7.35 9.56 -0.27
CA PHE A 191 -6.49 8.42 0.01
C PHE A 191 -6.86 7.77 1.35
N ALA A 192 -7.03 8.53 2.41
CA ALA A 192 -7.47 8.02 3.71
C ALA A 192 -8.83 7.29 3.61
N LYS A 193 -9.81 7.87 2.87
CA LYS A 193 -11.08 7.20 2.62
C LYS A 193 -10.91 5.84 1.92
N ARG A 194 -10.02 5.76 0.92
CA ARG A 194 -9.75 4.49 0.21
C ARG A 194 -9.12 3.45 1.12
N GLN A 195 -8.20 3.85 2.01
CA GLN A 195 -7.59 2.95 3.00
C GLN A 195 -8.66 2.36 3.92
N LEU A 196 -9.48 3.19 4.56
CA LEU A 196 -10.56 2.73 5.44
C LEU A 196 -11.56 1.81 4.71
N THR A 197 -11.94 2.16 3.47
CA THR A 197 -12.83 1.32 2.65
C THR A 197 -12.21 -0.03 2.35
N TRP A 198 -10.89 -0.07 2.03
CA TRP A 198 -10.18 -1.31 1.80
C TRP A 198 -10.23 -2.22 3.02
N PHE A 199 -9.78 -1.74 4.16
CA PHE A 199 -9.70 -2.53 5.39
C PHE A 199 -11.07 -3.02 5.85
N ARG A 200 -12.12 -2.17 5.76
CA ARG A 200 -13.48 -2.56 6.12
C ARG A 200 -14.08 -3.64 5.23
N ASN A 201 -13.70 -3.67 3.95
CA ASN A 201 -14.32 -4.57 2.97
C ASN A 201 -13.49 -5.83 2.70
N ARG A 202 -12.23 -5.86 3.11
CA ARG A 202 -11.28 -6.91 2.70
C ARG A 202 -10.64 -7.67 3.84
N MET A 203 -10.67 -7.15 5.05
CA MET A 203 -10.00 -7.74 6.20
C MET A 203 -10.89 -7.62 7.45
N THR A 204 -10.75 -8.57 8.37
CA THR A 204 -11.44 -8.52 9.67
C THR A 204 -10.64 -7.65 10.63
N VAL A 205 -10.93 -6.35 10.63
CA VAL A 205 -10.22 -5.34 11.43
C VAL A 205 -11.13 -4.82 12.52
N LYS A 206 -10.64 -4.78 13.77
CA LYS A 206 -11.32 -4.10 14.86
C LYS A 206 -10.95 -2.61 14.84
N PHE A 207 -11.94 -1.75 14.65
CA PHE A 207 -11.72 -0.30 14.56
C PHE A 207 -11.94 0.38 15.90
N TYR A 208 -11.01 1.28 16.25
CA TYR A 208 -11.06 2.10 17.47
C TYR A 208 -11.10 3.57 17.11
N GLN A 209 -11.95 4.32 17.81
CA GLN A 209 -12.03 5.78 17.66
C GLN A 209 -10.92 6.44 18.49
N ILE A 210 -10.02 7.18 17.82
CA ILE A 210 -8.88 7.83 18.47
C ILE A 210 -9.30 8.97 19.40
N SER A 211 -10.47 9.59 19.13
CA SER A 211 -11.05 10.64 19.97
C SER A 211 -11.86 10.12 21.15
N SER A 212 -12.08 8.79 21.25
CA SER A 212 -12.77 8.20 22.39
C SER A 212 -11.99 8.42 23.69
N PRO A 213 -12.68 8.76 24.80
CA PRO A 213 -12.04 8.81 26.11
C PRO A 213 -11.39 7.47 26.55
N GLU A 214 -11.85 6.37 25.98
CA GLU A 214 -11.35 5.02 26.28
C GLU A 214 -10.08 4.65 25.50
N TYR A 215 -9.68 5.46 24.53
CA TYR A 215 -8.48 5.24 23.75
C TYR A 215 -7.27 5.88 24.47
N PRO A 216 -6.10 5.20 24.55
CA PRO A 216 -5.75 3.89 23.96
C PRO A 216 -6.02 2.67 24.84
N GLU A 217 -6.55 2.83 26.05
CA GLU A 217 -6.69 1.79 27.06
C GLU A 217 -7.54 0.61 26.56
N ASN A 218 -8.60 0.87 25.82
CA ASN A 218 -9.44 -0.17 25.22
C ASN A 218 -8.69 -1.03 24.20
N VAL A 219 -7.72 -0.45 23.48
CA VAL A 219 -6.88 -1.20 22.53
C VAL A 219 -5.97 -2.17 23.30
N VAL A 220 -5.38 -1.71 24.40
CA VAL A 220 -4.48 -2.51 25.22
C VAL A 220 -5.23 -3.67 25.88
N GLN A 221 -6.40 -3.39 26.45
CA GLN A 221 -7.25 -4.42 27.07
C GLN A 221 -7.66 -5.52 26.10
N ASP A 222 -8.11 -5.16 24.89
CA ASP A 222 -8.49 -6.11 23.87
C ASP A 222 -7.28 -6.94 23.38
N LEU A 223 -6.11 -6.32 23.26
CA LEU A 223 -4.90 -7.02 22.88
C LEU A 223 -4.45 -8.01 23.97
N GLU A 224 -4.52 -7.63 25.24
CA GLU A 224 -4.22 -8.51 26.37
C GLU A 224 -5.17 -9.73 26.41
N LEU A 225 -6.45 -9.52 26.19
CA LEU A 225 -7.43 -10.61 26.09
C LEU A 225 -7.07 -11.57 24.97
N PHE A 226 -6.79 -11.06 23.75
CA PHE A 226 -6.39 -11.87 22.61
C PHE A 226 -5.13 -12.69 22.90
N LEU A 227 -4.12 -12.12 23.54
CA LEU A 227 -2.87 -12.82 23.88
C LEU A 227 -3.10 -13.91 24.92
N ASN A 228 -3.90 -13.64 25.96
CA ASN A 228 -4.23 -14.61 27.01
C ASN A 228 -5.02 -15.81 26.48
N GLU A 229 -5.97 -15.59 25.54
CA GLU A 229 -6.70 -16.67 24.89
C GLU A 229 -5.77 -17.61 24.14
N ARG A 230 -4.78 -17.07 23.41
CA ARG A 230 -3.80 -17.87 22.65
C ARG A 230 -2.79 -18.61 23.52
N GLU A 231 -2.42 -18.04 24.66
CA GLU A 231 -1.60 -18.75 25.65
C GLU A 231 -2.35 -19.95 26.28
N GLY A 232 -3.64 -19.76 26.56
CA GLY A 232 -4.50 -20.82 27.10
C GLY A 232 -4.70 -21.99 26.11
N GLU A 233 -4.84 -21.72 24.82
CA GLU A 233 -4.96 -22.74 23.77
C GLU A 233 -3.69 -23.60 23.65
N LYS A 234 -2.50 -23.01 23.80
CA LYS A 234 -1.23 -23.75 23.74
C LYS A 234 -1.04 -24.71 24.94
N VAL A 235 -1.52 -24.32 26.12
CA VAL A 235 -1.43 -25.16 27.34
C VAL A 235 -2.42 -26.33 27.29
N GLY A 236 -3.56 -26.17 26.60
CA GLY A 236 -4.57 -27.22 26.47
C GLY A 236 -4.26 -28.32 25.43
N GLN A 237 -3.21 -28.12 24.59
CA GLN A 237 -2.79 -29.06 23.54
C GLN A 237 -1.50 -29.83 23.90
N SER A 238 -0.97 -29.67 25.09
CA SER A 238 0.21 -30.37 25.63
C SER A 238 -0.25 -31.48 26.57
#